data_a45226d7c15d42208cbfa7cd441bfbbc
#
_entry.id   a45226d7c15d42208cbfa7cd441bfbbc
#
_cell.length_a   1.000
_cell.length_b   1.000
_cell.length_c   1.000
_cell.angle_alpha   90.00
_cell.angle_beta   90.00
_cell.angle_gamma   90.00
#
_symmetry.space_group_name_H-M   'P 1'
#
loop_
_entity.id
_entity.type
_entity.pdbx_description
1 polymer ?
#
loop_
_entity_poly.entity_id
_entity_poly.type
_entity_poly.pdbx_seq_one_letter_code
_entity_poly.pdbx_strand_id
1 'polypeptide(L)'
;YDGQVCWDPYLTPSSWHGVTTVVMGNCGVGFAPVKPGDEEFLIQLMEGVEDIPGTALHEGVDWNWETFPEFLDAIEKKDFVMDLGFMIGHGPLRSYVMGYERCQSQVDASKEEISKMSDIVTEAIESGALGFSTSRTILHRDVHGVYVPGTEASSEEMKSLAFAIDKAGEGTLEIVSDWLDKEIEMSWMREYVEKSDCGLTVLQTSGDAVKTILFCEEQFLKGKNVRPQFPGRNVGMMFGLESSLHPFIGHPSYREIADLPLSERVQIMKDPAFKEKLLNEKPN
;
A
#
# COMPACT_ATOMS: atom_id res chain seq x y z
N TYR A 1 7.64 6.25 -6.52
CA TYR A 1 8.26 7.60 -6.55
C TYR A 1 7.74 8.57 -5.48
N ASP A 2 6.98 8.08 -4.50
CA ASP A 2 6.35 8.92 -3.48
C ASP A 2 7.35 9.78 -2.68
N GLY A 3 8.53 9.24 -2.35
CA GLY A 3 9.61 10.00 -1.74
C GLY A 3 10.47 10.75 -2.77
N GLN A 4 10.86 10.06 -3.84
CA GLN A 4 11.79 10.59 -4.85
C GLN A 4 11.28 11.87 -5.51
N VAL A 5 9.98 12.07 -5.60
CA VAL A 5 9.37 13.31 -6.11
C VAL A 5 9.81 14.55 -5.31
N CYS A 6 10.26 14.38 -4.07
CA CYS A 6 10.75 15.50 -3.28
C CYS A 6 12.15 15.97 -3.68
N TRP A 7 12.99 15.12 -4.31
CA TRP A 7 14.40 15.45 -4.62
C TRP A 7 14.86 15.10 -6.04
N ASP A 8 14.15 14.25 -6.80
CA ASP A 8 14.53 13.89 -8.17
C ASP A 8 13.55 14.44 -9.20
N PRO A 9 13.82 15.61 -9.81
CA PRO A 9 12.95 16.20 -10.82
C PRO A 9 12.91 15.40 -12.13
N TYR A 10 13.83 14.45 -12.32
CA TYR A 10 13.88 13.61 -13.50
C TYR A 10 13.11 12.29 -13.32
N LEU A 11 12.78 11.92 -12.09
CA LEU A 11 12.12 10.65 -11.74
C LEU A 11 12.76 9.45 -12.45
N THR A 12 14.06 9.35 -12.25
CA THR A 12 14.87 8.30 -12.85
C THR A 12 14.64 6.96 -12.15
N PRO A 13 14.72 5.80 -12.83
CA PRO A 13 15.06 5.65 -14.26
C PRO A 13 13.86 5.70 -15.21
N SER A 14 12.62 5.94 -14.74
CA SER A 14 11.41 5.86 -15.58
C SER A 14 11.48 6.82 -16.77
N SER A 15 11.95 8.05 -16.58
CA SER A 15 12.15 9.02 -17.67
C SER A 15 13.11 8.52 -18.75
N TRP A 16 14.16 7.78 -18.39
CA TRP A 16 15.11 7.19 -19.33
C TRP A 16 14.47 6.10 -20.22
N HIS A 17 13.39 5.50 -19.76
CA HIS A 17 12.63 4.47 -20.49
C HIS A 17 11.42 5.03 -21.26
N GLY A 18 11.31 6.35 -21.37
CA GLY A 18 10.28 7.02 -22.15
C GLY A 18 8.94 7.16 -21.43
N VAL A 19 8.90 6.99 -20.13
CA VAL A 19 7.71 7.31 -19.32
C VAL A 19 7.52 8.81 -19.31
N THR A 20 6.32 9.27 -19.64
CA THR A 20 5.95 10.70 -19.70
C THR A 20 4.95 11.12 -18.62
N THR A 21 4.32 10.16 -17.97
CA THR A 21 3.36 10.40 -16.88
C THR A 21 3.47 9.29 -15.83
N VAL A 22 3.47 9.66 -14.57
CA VAL A 22 3.44 8.71 -13.44
C VAL A 22 2.31 9.05 -12.48
N VAL A 23 1.68 8.03 -11.91
CA VAL A 23 0.70 8.17 -10.83
C VAL A 23 1.26 7.50 -9.59
N MET A 24 1.40 8.27 -8.52
CA MET A 24 1.98 7.87 -7.24
C MET A 24 0.90 7.64 -6.18
N GLY A 25 1.27 7.06 -5.04
CA GLY A 25 0.35 6.75 -3.96
C GLY A 25 -0.35 5.41 -4.10
N ASN A 26 0.19 4.46 -4.88
CA ASN A 26 -0.32 3.09 -4.93
C ASN A 26 -0.18 2.38 -3.59
N CYS A 27 -0.98 1.33 -3.41
CA CYS A 27 -0.91 0.42 -2.26
C CYS A 27 -1.14 1.09 -0.89
N GLY A 28 -1.80 2.24 -0.86
CA GLY A 28 -2.20 2.89 0.38
C GLY A 28 -1.06 3.50 1.20
N VAL A 29 0.12 3.69 0.63
CA VAL A 29 1.25 4.39 1.27
C VAL A 29 1.43 5.79 0.68
N GLY A 30 2.22 6.62 1.33
CA GLY A 30 2.49 7.99 0.89
C GLY A 30 2.91 8.88 2.06
N PHE A 31 3.07 10.18 1.79
CA PHE A 31 3.58 11.16 2.77
C PHE A 31 2.58 12.26 3.15
N ALA A 32 1.32 12.11 2.71
CA ALA A 32 0.24 13.04 3.06
C ALA A 32 -1.12 12.33 3.18
N PRO A 33 -1.99 12.78 4.12
CA PRO A 33 -1.75 13.82 5.13
C PRO A 33 -0.83 13.34 6.27
N VAL A 34 -0.20 14.28 7.00
CA VAL A 34 0.68 13.98 8.14
C VAL A 34 0.56 15.09 9.19
N LYS A 35 0.43 14.75 10.47
CA LYS A 35 0.49 15.74 11.53
C LYS A 35 1.94 16.12 11.81
N PRO A 36 2.21 17.38 12.14
CA PRO A 36 3.53 17.80 12.61
C PRO A 36 3.99 16.93 13.79
N GLY A 37 5.15 16.28 13.62
CA GLY A 37 5.72 15.35 14.60
C GLY A 37 5.44 13.86 14.35
N ASP A 38 4.56 13.52 13.40
CA ASP A 38 4.24 12.12 13.03
C ASP A 38 4.99 11.67 11.75
N GLU A 39 5.90 12.48 11.20
CA GLU A 39 6.62 12.22 9.94
C GLU A 39 7.44 10.92 9.99
N GLU A 40 8.05 10.66 11.15
CA GLU A 40 8.86 9.46 11.38
C GLU A 40 8.09 8.16 11.12
N PHE A 41 6.81 8.14 11.46
CA PHE A 41 5.96 6.99 11.19
C PHE A 41 5.81 6.72 9.68
N LEU A 42 5.59 7.75 8.88
CA LEU A 42 5.45 7.59 7.43
C LEU A 42 6.77 7.19 6.77
N ILE A 43 7.91 7.67 7.31
CA ILE A 43 9.25 7.22 6.89
C ILE A 43 9.42 5.72 7.15
N GLN A 44 9.14 5.26 8.36
CA GLN A 44 9.26 3.84 8.74
C GLN A 44 8.32 2.94 7.93
N LEU A 45 7.12 3.44 7.63
CA LEU A 45 6.16 2.76 6.78
C LEU A 45 6.70 2.59 5.35
N MET A 46 7.20 3.68 4.77
CA MET A 46 7.73 3.68 3.40
C MET A 46 9.03 2.85 3.31
N GLU A 47 9.91 2.92 4.29
CA GLU A 47 11.11 2.09 4.35
C GLU A 47 10.76 0.60 4.39
N GLY A 48 9.75 0.22 5.17
CA GLY A 48 9.33 -1.18 5.28
C GLY A 48 8.63 -1.72 4.04
N VAL A 49 7.87 -0.89 3.33
CA VAL A 49 7.09 -1.31 2.15
C VAL A 49 7.90 -1.22 0.85
N GLU A 50 8.71 -0.16 0.68
CA GLU A 50 9.36 0.18 -0.59
C GLU A 50 10.88 -0.02 -0.56
N ASP A 51 11.44 -0.48 0.56
CA ASP A 51 12.89 -0.67 0.74
C ASP A 51 13.73 0.60 0.48
N ILE A 52 13.14 1.79 0.67
CA ILE A 52 13.86 3.06 0.57
C ILE A 52 14.49 3.34 1.93
N PRO A 53 15.83 3.51 2.03
CA PRO A 53 16.47 3.77 3.31
C PRO A 53 15.87 5.00 4.00
N GLY A 54 15.44 4.86 5.26
CA GLY A 54 14.85 5.95 6.05
C GLY A 54 15.73 7.19 6.10
N THR A 55 17.06 7.02 6.11
CA THR A 55 18.03 8.14 6.03
C THR A 55 17.89 8.96 4.76
N ALA A 56 17.58 8.33 3.62
CA ALA A 56 17.36 9.03 2.36
C ALA A 56 16.04 9.82 2.40
N LEU A 57 15.01 9.27 3.03
CA LEU A 57 13.72 9.93 3.22
C LEU A 57 13.84 11.13 4.18
N HIS A 58 14.59 11.00 5.27
CA HIS A 58 14.86 12.10 6.20
C HIS A 58 15.55 13.29 5.54
N GLU A 59 16.53 13.03 4.67
CA GLU A 59 17.26 14.10 3.97
C GLU A 59 16.48 14.67 2.77
N GLY A 60 15.62 13.85 2.14
CA GLY A 60 15.01 14.18 0.85
C GLY A 60 13.62 14.78 0.94
N VAL A 61 12.90 14.59 2.05
CA VAL A 61 11.51 15.06 2.19
C VAL A 61 11.46 16.33 3.06
N ASP A 62 10.97 17.43 2.49
CA ASP A 62 10.99 18.76 3.13
C ASP A 62 9.91 18.97 4.21
N TRP A 63 8.88 18.11 4.28
CA TRP A 63 7.77 18.16 5.24
C TRP A 63 7.13 19.54 5.44
N ASN A 64 6.87 20.26 4.36
CA ASN A 64 6.28 21.60 4.39
C ASN A 64 4.77 21.59 4.12
N TRP A 65 4.11 20.51 4.50
CA TRP A 65 2.65 20.28 4.41
C TRP A 65 2.14 19.50 5.62
N GLU A 66 0.86 19.61 5.90
CA GLU A 66 0.12 18.77 6.83
C GLU A 66 -1.00 18.02 6.09
N THR A 67 -1.77 18.72 5.28
CA THR A 67 -2.91 18.19 4.53
C THR A 67 -2.49 17.68 3.16
N PHE A 68 -3.36 16.89 2.51
CA PHE A 68 -3.11 16.42 1.16
C PHE A 68 -3.12 17.55 0.11
N PRO A 69 -4.05 18.53 0.15
CA PRO A 69 -3.96 19.72 -0.70
C PRO A 69 -2.65 20.49 -0.57
N GLU A 70 -2.16 20.72 0.65
CA GLU A 70 -0.87 21.39 0.88
C GLU A 70 0.31 20.60 0.30
N PHE A 71 0.24 19.26 0.33
CA PHE A 71 1.23 18.40 -0.34
C PHE A 71 1.21 18.63 -1.86
N LEU A 72 0.05 18.64 -2.49
CA LEU A 72 -0.07 18.93 -3.93
C LEU A 72 0.49 20.32 -4.25
N ASP A 73 0.17 21.35 -3.46
CA ASP A 73 0.70 22.70 -3.60
C ASP A 73 2.23 22.76 -3.44
N ALA A 74 2.79 21.93 -2.57
CA ALA A 74 4.24 21.87 -2.37
C ALA A 74 4.95 21.23 -3.58
N ILE A 75 4.35 20.20 -4.17
CA ILE A 75 4.89 19.52 -5.36
C ILE A 75 4.72 20.40 -6.60
N GLU A 76 3.59 21.11 -6.77
CA GLU A 76 3.34 22.00 -7.91
C GLU A 76 4.39 23.11 -8.05
N LYS A 77 5.05 23.50 -6.97
CA LYS A 77 6.15 24.50 -6.99
C LYS A 77 7.45 23.99 -7.59
N LYS A 78 7.56 22.71 -7.91
CA LYS A 78 8.77 22.07 -8.44
C LYS A 78 8.59 21.79 -9.94
N ASP A 79 9.68 21.86 -10.70
CA ASP A 79 9.69 21.53 -12.12
C ASP A 79 10.04 20.05 -12.34
N PHE A 80 9.26 19.35 -13.15
CA PHE A 80 9.48 17.94 -13.48
C PHE A 80 9.55 17.71 -14.99
N VAL A 81 10.26 16.63 -15.38
CA VAL A 81 10.39 16.24 -16.79
C VAL A 81 9.19 15.43 -17.32
N MET A 82 8.26 15.08 -16.44
CA MET A 82 7.06 14.30 -16.77
C MET A 82 5.85 14.80 -15.97
N ASP A 83 4.66 14.42 -16.45
CA ASP A 83 3.42 14.73 -15.73
C ASP A 83 3.27 13.85 -14.51
N LEU A 84 2.74 14.42 -13.42
CA LEU A 84 2.56 13.76 -12.14
C LEU A 84 1.08 13.71 -11.76
N GLY A 85 0.67 12.55 -11.25
CA GLY A 85 -0.60 12.38 -10.57
C GLY A 85 -0.39 11.70 -9.21
N PHE A 86 -1.33 11.92 -8.30
CA PHE A 86 -1.25 11.37 -6.95
C PHE A 86 -2.56 10.77 -6.52
N MET A 87 -2.50 9.69 -5.75
CA MET A 87 -3.61 9.14 -4.98
C MET A 87 -3.38 9.38 -3.50
N ILE A 88 -4.44 9.68 -2.76
CA ILE A 88 -4.35 9.71 -1.31
C ILE A 88 -4.28 8.27 -0.76
N GLY A 89 -3.26 7.98 0.06
CA GLY A 89 -3.03 6.65 0.63
C GLY A 89 -3.81 6.40 1.91
N HIS A 90 -4.33 5.20 2.10
CA HIS A 90 -5.09 4.79 3.29
C HIS A 90 -4.25 4.84 4.57
N GLY A 91 -2.98 4.42 4.51
CA GLY A 91 -2.08 4.41 5.65
C GLY A 91 -1.86 5.80 6.27
N PRO A 92 -1.40 6.80 5.51
CA PRO A 92 -1.30 8.19 5.96
C PRO A 92 -2.64 8.75 6.45
N LEU A 93 -3.71 8.55 5.69
CA LEU A 93 -5.05 9.04 6.04
C LEU A 93 -5.52 8.49 7.39
N ARG A 94 -5.40 7.17 7.58
CA ARG A 94 -5.86 6.50 8.79
C ARG A 94 -5.03 6.91 10.01
N SER A 95 -3.72 7.01 9.89
CA SER A 95 -2.84 7.48 10.96
C SER A 95 -3.07 8.96 11.30
N TYR A 96 -3.35 9.81 10.31
CA TYR A 96 -3.68 11.21 10.53
C TYR A 96 -4.97 11.40 11.34
N VAL A 97 -5.99 10.56 11.09
CA VAL A 97 -7.29 10.68 11.78
C VAL A 97 -7.30 9.96 13.13
N MET A 98 -6.78 8.74 13.20
CA MET A 98 -6.88 7.87 14.38
C MET A 98 -5.67 8.00 15.32
N GLY A 99 -4.54 8.48 14.81
CA GLY A 99 -3.27 8.48 15.51
C GLY A 99 -2.49 7.16 15.34
N TYR A 100 -1.18 7.28 15.38
CA TYR A 100 -0.22 6.21 15.12
C TYR A 100 -0.41 4.96 16.00
N GLU A 101 -0.48 5.14 17.33
CA GLU A 101 -0.57 4.02 18.31
C GLU A 101 -1.80 3.13 18.04
N ARG A 102 -2.94 3.74 17.72
CA ARG A 102 -4.16 3.00 17.41
C ARG A 102 -4.06 2.26 16.08
N CYS A 103 -3.39 2.85 15.11
CA CYS A 103 -3.18 2.21 13.81
C CYS A 103 -2.29 0.98 13.90
N GLN A 104 -1.23 1.01 14.72
CA GLN A 104 -0.37 -0.15 14.96
C GLN A 104 -1.13 -1.35 15.56
N SER A 105 -2.13 -1.09 16.36
CA SER A 105 -2.96 -2.12 17.00
C SER A 105 -4.06 -2.66 16.10
N GLN A 106 -4.14 -2.24 14.83
CA GLN A 106 -5.17 -2.60 13.85
C GLN A 106 -6.61 -2.48 14.39
N VAL A 107 -6.86 -1.49 15.25
CA VAL A 107 -8.18 -1.26 15.86
C VAL A 107 -9.15 -0.72 14.82
N ASP A 108 -10.40 -1.15 14.86
CA ASP A 108 -11.44 -0.60 13.99
C ASP A 108 -11.62 0.91 14.20
N ALA A 109 -11.85 1.63 13.10
CA ALA A 109 -12.21 3.04 13.14
C ALA A 109 -13.66 3.22 13.64
N SER A 110 -13.89 4.23 14.45
CA SER A 110 -15.25 4.64 14.82
C SER A 110 -15.98 5.27 13.62
N LYS A 111 -17.30 5.39 13.72
CA LYS A 111 -18.10 6.03 12.66
C LYS A 111 -17.71 7.48 12.41
N GLU A 112 -17.33 8.19 13.46
CA GLU A 112 -16.86 9.57 13.39
C GLU A 112 -15.53 9.65 12.67
N GLU A 113 -14.61 8.71 12.93
CA GLU A 113 -13.33 8.62 12.25
C GLU A 113 -13.48 8.25 10.79
N ILE A 114 -14.34 7.28 10.48
CA ILE A 114 -14.69 6.91 9.09
C ILE A 114 -15.27 8.11 8.34
N SER A 115 -16.19 8.85 8.96
CA SER A 115 -16.76 10.07 8.36
C SER A 115 -15.66 11.11 8.08
N LYS A 116 -14.77 11.34 9.04
CA LYS A 116 -13.67 12.30 8.87
C LYS A 116 -12.70 11.87 7.77
N MET A 117 -12.34 10.59 7.71
CA MET A 117 -11.51 10.06 6.63
C MET A 117 -12.18 10.24 5.27
N SER A 118 -13.48 9.97 5.17
CA SER A 118 -14.26 10.14 3.94
C SER A 118 -14.30 11.60 3.47
N ASP A 119 -14.44 12.56 4.39
CA ASP A 119 -14.40 13.98 4.04
C ASP A 119 -13.02 14.40 3.54
N ILE A 120 -11.94 13.89 4.14
CA ILE A 120 -10.56 14.16 3.68
C ILE A 120 -10.30 13.53 2.29
N VAL A 121 -10.82 12.33 2.01
CA VAL A 121 -10.73 11.72 0.66
C VAL A 121 -11.44 12.58 -0.37
N THR A 122 -12.65 13.05 -0.05
CA THR A 122 -13.41 13.95 -0.94
C THR A 122 -12.64 15.23 -1.20
N GLU A 123 -12.12 15.90 -0.16
CA GLU A 123 -11.31 17.11 -0.27
C GLU A 123 -10.04 16.90 -1.11
N ALA A 124 -9.34 15.78 -0.90
CA ALA A 124 -8.13 15.45 -1.66
C ALA A 124 -8.43 15.34 -3.16
N ILE A 125 -9.52 14.68 -3.54
CA ILE A 125 -9.93 14.53 -4.95
C ILE A 125 -10.36 15.88 -5.53
N GLU A 126 -11.18 16.65 -4.82
CA GLU A 126 -11.57 18.01 -5.24
C GLU A 126 -10.35 18.95 -5.41
N SER A 127 -9.23 18.65 -4.73
CA SER A 127 -7.97 19.39 -4.84
C SER A 127 -7.03 18.84 -5.93
N GLY A 128 -7.39 17.76 -6.65
CA GLY A 128 -6.63 17.24 -7.77
C GLY A 128 -6.03 15.85 -7.57
N ALA A 129 -6.32 15.15 -6.46
CA ALA A 129 -5.95 13.74 -6.35
C ALA A 129 -6.69 12.90 -7.39
N LEU A 130 -6.01 11.93 -8.01
CA LEU A 130 -6.58 11.04 -9.02
C LEU A 130 -7.40 9.89 -8.42
N GLY A 131 -7.39 9.76 -7.10
CA GLY A 131 -8.13 8.72 -6.40
C GLY A 131 -7.63 8.44 -5.00
N PHE A 132 -8.05 7.30 -4.48
CA PHE A 132 -7.69 6.77 -3.17
C PHE A 132 -7.13 5.36 -3.34
N SER A 133 -6.08 5.03 -2.59
CA SER A 133 -5.44 3.73 -2.64
C SER A 133 -5.41 3.04 -1.28
N THR A 134 -5.44 1.70 -1.29
CA THR A 134 -5.39 0.92 -0.05
C THR A 134 -4.58 -0.36 -0.17
N SER A 135 -3.94 -0.75 0.93
CA SER A 135 -3.26 -2.02 1.09
C SER A 135 -4.05 -2.97 1.99
N ARG A 136 -4.36 -4.14 1.46
CA ARG A 136 -5.01 -5.25 2.19
C ARG A 136 -4.19 -6.52 2.02
N THR A 137 -2.86 -6.36 2.09
CA THR A 137 -1.90 -7.47 2.01
C THR A 137 -1.08 -7.56 3.29
N ILE A 138 -0.88 -8.78 3.78
CA ILE A 138 -0.01 -9.07 4.92
C ILE A 138 1.48 -8.88 4.60
N LEU A 139 1.82 -8.66 3.32
CA LEU A 139 3.19 -8.46 2.88
C LEU A 139 3.67 -7.03 3.15
N HIS A 140 2.77 -6.05 3.19
CA HIS A 140 3.11 -4.66 3.46
C HIS A 140 3.20 -4.42 4.97
N ARG A 141 4.40 -4.17 5.43
CA ARG A 141 4.71 -3.95 6.85
C ARG A 141 5.70 -2.81 7.00
N ASP A 142 5.63 -2.13 8.13
CA ASP A 142 6.66 -1.18 8.51
C ASP A 142 7.97 -1.90 8.90
N VAL A 143 9.01 -1.13 9.24
CA VAL A 143 10.33 -1.65 9.64
C VAL A 143 10.29 -2.52 10.91
N HIS A 144 9.23 -2.45 11.70
CA HIS A 144 9.01 -3.25 12.92
C HIS A 144 8.17 -4.50 12.65
N GLY A 145 7.76 -4.73 11.39
CA GLY A 145 6.93 -5.87 11.00
C GLY A 145 5.44 -5.70 11.29
N VAL A 146 4.99 -4.50 11.63
CA VAL A 146 3.57 -4.18 11.84
C VAL A 146 2.89 -3.92 10.49
N TYR A 147 1.65 -4.39 10.33
CA TYR A 147 0.89 -4.15 9.10
C TYR A 147 0.65 -2.66 8.83
N VAL A 148 0.65 -2.31 7.55
CA VAL A 148 0.23 -0.98 7.10
C VAL A 148 -1.17 -0.66 7.63
N PRO A 149 -1.41 0.57 8.15
CA PRO A 149 -2.75 0.96 8.58
C PRO A 149 -3.77 0.80 7.45
N GLY A 150 -4.87 0.13 7.74
CA GLY A 150 -5.91 -0.21 6.76
C GLY A 150 -5.87 -1.65 6.25
N THR A 151 -4.80 -2.43 6.51
CA THR A 151 -4.72 -3.84 6.09
C THR A 151 -5.93 -4.65 6.59
N GLU A 152 -6.36 -4.44 7.83
CA GLU A 152 -7.49 -5.12 8.46
C GLU A 152 -8.74 -4.23 8.60
N ALA A 153 -8.79 -3.09 7.88
CA ALA A 153 -9.94 -2.17 7.93
C ALA A 153 -11.25 -2.88 7.59
N SER A 154 -12.32 -2.50 8.30
CA SER A 154 -13.65 -3.11 8.12
C SER A 154 -14.23 -2.81 6.72
N SER A 155 -15.16 -3.66 6.26
CA SER A 155 -15.88 -3.41 5.01
C SER A 155 -16.72 -2.12 5.06
N GLU A 156 -17.14 -1.65 6.24
CA GLU A 156 -17.85 -0.38 6.41
C GLU A 156 -16.92 0.79 6.13
N GLU A 157 -15.69 0.77 6.69
CA GLU A 157 -14.65 1.75 6.40
C GLU A 157 -14.33 1.77 4.90
N MET A 158 -14.03 0.61 4.32
CA MET A 158 -13.70 0.49 2.89
C MET A 158 -14.79 1.04 1.97
N LYS A 159 -16.04 0.72 2.24
CA LYS A 159 -17.17 1.25 1.47
C LYS A 159 -17.30 2.77 1.61
N SER A 160 -17.18 3.28 2.82
CA SER A 160 -17.29 4.72 3.06
C SER A 160 -16.22 5.51 2.32
N LEU A 161 -14.98 5.04 2.34
CA LEU A 161 -13.87 5.68 1.63
C LEU A 161 -13.99 5.54 0.10
N ALA A 162 -14.44 4.39 -0.40
CA ALA A 162 -14.73 4.20 -1.81
C ALA A 162 -15.83 5.16 -2.30
N PHE A 163 -16.94 5.27 -1.57
CA PHE A 163 -18.02 6.20 -1.92
C PHE A 163 -17.68 7.68 -1.69
N ALA A 164 -16.62 8.00 -0.95
CA ALA A 164 -16.10 9.36 -0.89
C ALA A 164 -15.52 9.82 -2.24
N ILE A 165 -14.94 8.88 -3.02
CA ILE A 165 -14.51 9.14 -4.41
C ILE A 165 -15.72 9.50 -5.28
N ASP A 166 -16.78 8.72 -5.19
CA ASP A 166 -18.02 8.93 -5.94
C ASP A 166 -18.70 10.27 -5.56
N LYS A 167 -18.65 10.65 -4.29
CA LYS A 167 -19.12 11.95 -3.79
C LYS A 167 -18.39 13.13 -4.42
N ALA A 168 -17.09 13.00 -4.67
CA ALA A 168 -16.29 13.99 -5.39
C ALA A 168 -16.59 14.02 -6.90
N GLY A 169 -17.24 12.99 -7.43
CA GLY A 169 -17.71 12.92 -8.81
C GLY A 169 -16.73 12.34 -9.82
N GLU A 170 -15.49 12.13 -9.45
CA GLU A 170 -14.45 11.54 -10.30
C GLU A 170 -13.36 10.86 -9.45
N GLY A 171 -12.55 10.01 -10.08
CA GLY A 171 -11.40 9.37 -9.44
C GLY A 171 -11.37 7.86 -9.60
N THR A 172 -10.36 7.26 -9.01
CA THR A 172 -10.13 5.82 -9.06
C THR A 172 -9.83 5.27 -7.67
N LEU A 173 -10.49 4.17 -7.31
CA LEU A 173 -10.08 3.33 -6.19
C LEU A 173 -8.99 2.37 -6.66
N GLU A 174 -7.83 2.38 -6.01
CA GLU A 174 -6.78 1.38 -6.21
C GLU A 174 -6.69 0.47 -5.00
N ILE A 175 -6.57 -0.83 -5.24
CA ILE A 175 -6.48 -1.83 -4.18
C ILE A 175 -5.44 -2.90 -4.49
N VAL A 176 -4.60 -3.21 -3.50
CA VAL A 176 -3.87 -4.47 -3.42
C VAL A 176 -4.48 -5.34 -2.32
N SER A 177 -4.77 -6.62 -2.59
CA SER A 177 -5.35 -7.55 -1.63
C SER A 177 -4.79 -8.96 -1.79
N ASP A 178 -4.58 -9.63 -0.65
CA ASP A 178 -4.24 -11.07 -0.60
C ASP A 178 -5.49 -11.95 -0.71
N TRP A 179 -6.68 -11.35 -0.72
CA TRP A 179 -7.95 -12.08 -0.79
C TRP A 179 -8.15 -13.07 0.37
N LEU A 180 -7.67 -12.73 1.57
CA LEU A 180 -7.78 -13.59 2.76
C LEU A 180 -9.23 -13.96 3.06
N ASP A 181 -10.15 -13.02 2.93
CA ASP A 181 -11.59 -13.28 2.89
C ASP A 181 -12.17 -12.73 1.58
N LYS A 182 -12.09 -13.55 0.56
CA LYS A 182 -12.47 -13.15 -0.79
C LYS A 182 -13.94 -12.76 -0.92
N GLU A 183 -14.83 -13.44 -0.24
CA GLU A 183 -16.28 -13.17 -0.35
C GLU A 183 -16.60 -11.79 0.24
N ILE A 184 -15.98 -11.44 1.36
CA ILE A 184 -16.12 -10.11 1.97
C ILE A 184 -15.53 -9.03 1.05
N GLU A 185 -14.30 -9.23 0.58
CA GLU A 185 -13.61 -8.28 -0.30
C GLU A 185 -14.39 -8.06 -1.60
N MET A 186 -14.79 -9.12 -2.27
CA MET A 186 -15.56 -9.04 -3.52
C MET A 186 -16.94 -8.43 -3.31
N SER A 187 -17.57 -8.63 -2.15
CA SER A 187 -18.91 -8.13 -1.86
C SER A 187 -18.95 -6.60 -1.87
N TRP A 188 -18.08 -5.93 -1.09
CA TRP A 188 -18.08 -4.48 -1.04
C TRP A 188 -17.55 -3.83 -2.33
N MET A 189 -16.60 -4.47 -3.03
CA MET A 189 -16.13 -3.98 -4.32
C MET A 189 -17.23 -4.05 -5.40
N ARG A 190 -18.01 -5.14 -5.43
CA ARG A 190 -19.16 -5.25 -6.34
C ARG A 190 -20.18 -4.15 -6.06
N GLU A 191 -20.51 -3.91 -4.80
CA GLU A 191 -21.42 -2.84 -4.40
C GLU A 191 -20.94 -1.48 -4.88
N TYR A 192 -19.64 -1.18 -4.71
CA TYR A 192 -19.03 0.05 -5.21
C TYR A 192 -19.16 0.16 -6.74
N VAL A 193 -18.71 -0.85 -7.48
CA VAL A 193 -18.75 -0.84 -8.95
C VAL A 193 -20.18 -0.74 -9.50
N GLU A 194 -21.16 -1.36 -8.85
CA GLU A 194 -22.54 -1.29 -9.29
C GLU A 194 -23.14 0.10 -9.12
N LYS A 195 -22.81 0.80 -8.04
CA LYS A 195 -23.43 2.07 -7.64
C LYS A 195 -22.63 3.30 -8.05
N SER A 196 -21.35 3.15 -8.40
CA SER A 196 -20.45 4.23 -8.78
C SER A 196 -20.09 4.17 -10.25
N ASP A 197 -19.81 5.34 -10.85
CA ASP A 197 -19.23 5.46 -12.19
C ASP A 197 -17.72 5.75 -12.14
N CYS A 198 -17.14 5.88 -10.95
CA CYS A 198 -15.71 6.05 -10.74
C CYS A 198 -14.92 4.76 -11.03
N GLY A 199 -13.60 4.89 -11.22
CA GLY A 199 -12.74 3.76 -11.57
C GLY A 199 -12.44 2.83 -10.39
N LEU A 200 -12.16 1.56 -10.72
CA LEU A 200 -11.56 0.60 -9.80
C LEU A 200 -10.37 -0.06 -10.49
N THR A 201 -9.19 -0.01 -9.87
CA THR A 201 -8.03 -0.79 -10.27
C THR A 201 -7.64 -1.78 -9.18
N VAL A 202 -7.34 -3.02 -9.58
CA VAL A 202 -6.98 -4.09 -8.65
C VAL A 202 -5.61 -4.62 -9.03
N LEU A 203 -4.64 -4.43 -8.14
CA LEU A 203 -3.29 -4.93 -8.36
C LEU A 203 -3.28 -6.45 -8.40
N GLN A 204 -2.70 -6.99 -9.45
CA GLN A 204 -2.54 -8.43 -9.64
C GLN A 204 -1.17 -8.88 -9.17
N THR A 205 -1.17 -9.70 -8.14
CA THR A 205 -0.03 -10.50 -7.71
C THR A 205 -0.20 -11.96 -8.14
N SER A 206 0.73 -12.83 -7.82
CA SER A 206 0.58 -14.27 -8.05
C SER A 206 -0.56 -14.84 -7.20
N GLY A 207 -1.27 -15.82 -7.66
CA GLY A 207 -2.31 -16.55 -6.92
C GLY A 207 -3.67 -16.52 -7.60
N ASP A 208 -4.63 -15.80 -7.08
CA ASP A 208 -6.00 -15.76 -7.61
C ASP A 208 -6.21 -14.80 -8.82
N ALA A 209 -5.12 -14.45 -9.53
CA ALA A 209 -5.14 -13.51 -10.66
C ALA A 209 -6.24 -13.83 -11.69
N VAL A 210 -6.47 -15.09 -12.01
CA VAL A 210 -7.50 -15.50 -13.00
C VAL A 210 -8.89 -15.04 -12.58
N LYS A 211 -9.26 -15.24 -11.31
CA LYS A 211 -10.60 -14.86 -10.83
C LYS A 211 -10.79 -13.34 -10.79
N THR A 212 -9.74 -12.60 -10.44
CA THR A 212 -9.81 -11.14 -10.43
C THR A 212 -9.85 -10.58 -11.84
N ILE A 213 -9.09 -11.17 -12.78
CA ILE A 213 -9.16 -10.80 -14.20
C ILE A 213 -10.57 -11.04 -14.74
N LEU A 214 -11.17 -12.21 -14.45
CA LEU A 214 -12.53 -12.51 -14.89
C LEU A 214 -13.56 -11.55 -14.29
N PHE A 215 -13.40 -11.14 -13.02
CA PHE A 215 -14.23 -10.09 -12.43
C PHE A 215 -14.07 -8.75 -13.16
N CYS A 216 -12.85 -8.32 -13.41
CA CYS A 216 -12.59 -7.08 -14.15
C CYS A 216 -13.18 -7.13 -15.56
N GLU A 217 -13.01 -8.25 -16.27
CA GLU A 217 -13.59 -8.46 -17.61
C GLU A 217 -15.13 -8.40 -17.59
N GLU A 218 -15.76 -9.09 -16.64
CA GLU A 218 -17.22 -9.06 -16.46
C GLU A 218 -17.72 -7.62 -16.27
N GLN A 219 -17.08 -6.84 -15.39
CA GLN A 219 -17.48 -5.46 -15.12
C GLN A 219 -17.20 -4.54 -16.32
N PHE A 220 -16.06 -4.73 -16.98
CA PHE A 220 -15.74 -3.99 -18.19
C PHE A 220 -16.77 -4.21 -19.32
N LEU A 221 -17.22 -5.47 -19.53
CA LEU A 221 -18.26 -5.79 -20.51
C LEU A 221 -19.62 -5.16 -20.17
N LYS A 222 -19.85 -4.83 -18.90
CA LYS A 222 -21.02 -4.05 -18.43
C LYS A 222 -20.84 -2.53 -18.58
N GLY A 223 -19.71 -2.09 -19.14
CA GLY A 223 -19.40 -0.66 -19.33
C GLY A 223 -18.81 0.02 -18.09
N LYS A 224 -18.45 -0.72 -17.04
CA LYS A 224 -17.83 -0.17 -15.84
C LYS A 224 -16.31 -0.01 -16.02
N ASN A 225 -15.75 1.03 -15.43
CA ASN A 225 -14.32 1.31 -15.47
C ASN A 225 -13.55 0.51 -14.42
N VAL A 226 -13.44 -0.81 -14.63
CA VAL A 226 -12.71 -1.73 -13.74
C VAL A 226 -11.54 -2.34 -14.51
N ARG A 227 -10.33 -2.25 -13.95
CA ARG A 227 -9.10 -2.70 -14.61
C ARG A 227 -8.22 -3.52 -13.66
N PRO A 228 -7.64 -4.63 -14.12
CA PRO A 228 -6.54 -5.26 -13.42
C PRO A 228 -5.27 -4.42 -13.66
N GLN A 229 -4.49 -4.20 -12.60
CA GLN A 229 -3.20 -3.52 -12.66
C GLN A 229 -2.08 -4.55 -12.54
N PHE A 230 -1.10 -4.47 -13.41
CA PHE A 230 0.07 -5.34 -13.40
C PHE A 230 1.34 -4.51 -13.24
N PRO A 231 2.33 -5.01 -12.49
CA PRO A 231 3.64 -4.37 -12.47
C PRO A 231 4.22 -4.25 -13.90
N GLY A 232 4.72 -3.10 -14.25
CA GLY A 232 5.36 -2.84 -15.56
C GLY A 232 6.74 -3.49 -15.71
N ARG A 233 7.15 -4.32 -14.76
CA ARG A 233 8.43 -5.03 -14.67
C ARG A 233 8.24 -6.43 -14.12
N ASN A 234 9.24 -7.28 -14.25
CA ASN A 234 9.25 -8.56 -13.55
C ASN A 234 9.22 -8.35 -12.04
N VAL A 235 8.34 -9.07 -11.36
CA VAL A 235 8.36 -9.14 -9.91
C VAL A 235 9.49 -10.06 -9.50
N GLY A 236 10.47 -9.51 -8.80
CA GLY A 236 11.60 -10.25 -8.26
C GLY A 236 11.74 -9.92 -6.78
N MET A 237 12.00 -10.93 -5.97
CA MET A 237 12.26 -10.77 -4.55
C MET A 237 13.59 -11.43 -4.22
N MET A 238 14.44 -10.72 -3.49
CA MET A 238 15.64 -11.30 -2.90
C MET A 238 15.33 -11.74 -1.48
N PHE A 239 15.56 -13.01 -1.19
CA PHE A 239 15.36 -13.56 0.13
C PHE A 239 16.68 -13.87 0.82
N GLY A 240 16.75 -13.58 2.10
CA GLY A 240 17.83 -13.97 2.97
C GLY A 240 17.30 -14.31 4.36
N LEU A 241 18.07 -15.06 5.15
CA LEU A 241 17.66 -15.42 6.51
C LEU A 241 17.64 -14.21 7.48
N GLU A 242 18.11 -13.05 7.05
CA GLU A 242 18.07 -11.78 7.79
C GLU A 242 17.03 -10.80 7.18
N SER A 243 16.36 -11.20 6.09
CA SER A 243 15.28 -10.42 5.51
C SER A 243 14.01 -10.55 6.34
N SER A 244 13.18 -9.51 6.35
CA SER A 244 11.86 -9.48 6.99
C SER A 244 10.90 -10.54 6.42
N LEU A 245 11.12 -10.96 5.17
CA LEU A 245 10.38 -12.01 4.50
C LEU A 245 11.32 -13.03 3.86
N HIS A 246 11.09 -14.31 4.10
CA HIS A 246 11.81 -15.42 3.44
C HIS A 246 10.98 -16.72 3.51
N PRO A 247 11.26 -17.73 2.68
CA PRO A 247 10.43 -18.94 2.57
C PRO A 247 10.19 -19.72 3.86
N PHE A 248 11.06 -19.57 4.86
CA PHE A 248 11.01 -20.36 6.10
C PHE A 248 10.32 -19.66 7.26
N ILE A 249 9.95 -18.37 7.14
CA ILE A 249 9.45 -17.55 8.26
C ILE A 249 8.18 -18.13 8.92
N GLY A 250 7.35 -18.81 8.13
CA GLY A 250 6.14 -19.50 8.61
C GLY A 250 6.38 -20.87 9.24
N HIS A 251 7.60 -21.44 9.11
CA HIS A 251 7.88 -22.80 9.54
C HIS A 251 8.13 -22.89 11.06
N PRO A 252 7.42 -23.76 11.80
CA PRO A 252 7.60 -23.90 13.24
C PRO A 252 9.04 -24.18 13.65
N SER A 253 9.73 -25.10 12.96
CA SER A 253 11.13 -25.41 13.24
C SER A 253 12.09 -24.23 13.01
N TYR A 254 11.81 -23.40 12.01
CA TYR A 254 12.62 -22.21 11.79
C TYR A 254 12.42 -21.17 12.91
N ARG A 255 11.18 -20.99 13.38
CA ARG A 255 10.89 -20.06 14.48
C ARG A 255 11.64 -20.42 15.78
N GLU A 256 11.93 -21.70 16.03
CA GLU A 256 12.72 -22.14 17.18
C GLU A 256 14.17 -21.61 17.13
N ILE A 257 14.68 -21.26 15.97
CA ILE A 257 16.05 -20.79 15.76
C ILE A 257 16.15 -19.36 15.23
N ALA A 258 15.03 -18.70 14.97
CA ALA A 258 14.97 -17.41 14.30
C ALA A 258 15.80 -16.31 15.00
N ASP A 259 15.83 -16.32 16.32
CA ASP A 259 16.55 -15.34 17.15
C ASP A 259 18.04 -15.65 17.35
N LEU A 260 18.53 -16.79 16.83
CA LEU A 260 19.94 -17.12 16.91
C LEU A 260 20.78 -16.30 15.91
N PRO A 261 22.07 -16.06 16.18
CA PRO A 261 22.98 -15.47 15.21
C PRO A 261 22.95 -16.19 13.86
N LEU A 262 23.07 -15.44 12.75
CA LEU A 262 22.98 -16.00 11.39
C LEU A 262 23.89 -17.22 11.20
N SER A 263 25.13 -17.17 11.71
CA SER A 263 26.08 -18.27 11.60
C SER A 263 25.59 -19.56 12.27
N GLU A 264 24.89 -19.45 13.40
CA GLU A 264 24.33 -20.60 14.11
C GLU A 264 23.11 -21.14 13.37
N ARG A 265 22.19 -20.26 12.91
CA ARG A 265 21.07 -20.67 12.06
C ARG A 265 21.52 -21.46 10.84
N VAL A 266 22.52 -20.95 10.14
CA VAL A 266 23.09 -21.60 8.96
C VAL A 266 23.68 -22.98 9.28
N GLN A 267 24.33 -23.15 10.43
CA GLN A 267 24.86 -24.46 10.83
C GLN A 267 23.75 -25.46 11.16
N ILE A 268 22.72 -25.03 11.88
CA ILE A 268 21.57 -25.88 12.18
C ILE A 268 20.83 -26.28 10.90
N MET A 269 20.61 -25.34 9.98
CA MET A 269 19.94 -25.60 8.71
C MET A 269 20.73 -26.49 7.74
N LYS A 270 22.04 -26.64 7.94
CA LYS A 270 22.87 -27.62 7.20
C LYS A 270 22.71 -29.05 7.71
N ASP A 271 22.18 -29.24 8.92
CA ASP A 271 21.92 -30.58 9.45
C ASP A 271 20.84 -31.29 8.61
N PRO A 272 21.10 -32.50 8.08
CA PRO A 272 20.15 -33.20 7.23
C PRO A 272 18.83 -33.52 7.93
N ALA A 273 18.86 -33.80 9.23
CA ALA A 273 17.66 -34.13 10.00
C ALA A 273 16.79 -32.87 10.21
N PHE A 274 17.42 -31.73 10.49
CA PHE A 274 16.72 -30.45 10.59
C PHE A 274 16.11 -30.06 9.25
N LYS A 275 16.87 -30.19 8.15
CA LYS A 275 16.37 -29.93 6.79
C LYS A 275 15.17 -30.80 6.45
N GLU A 276 15.21 -32.08 6.74
CA GLU A 276 14.10 -33.01 6.51
C GLU A 276 12.86 -32.61 7.32
N LYS A 277 13.02 -32.27 8.61
CA LYS A 277 11.96 -31.77 9.47
C LYS A 277 11.33 -30.50 8.87
N LEU A 278 12.13 -29.51 8.54
CA LEU A 278 11.69 -28.22 8.00
C LEU A 278 10.91 -28.35 6.69
N LEU A 279 11.37 -29.21 5.78
CA LEU A 279 10.72 -29.38 4.47
C LEU A 279 9.44 -30.20 4.51
N ASN A 280 9.20 -31.00 5.57
CA ASN A 280 8.03 -31.83 5.72
C ASN A 280 6.95 -31.22 6.64
N GLU A 281 7.27 -30.19 7.42
CA GLU A 281 6.28 -29.51 8.24
C GLU A 281 5.46 -28.50 7.39
N LYS A 282 4.25 -28.19 7.86
CA LYS A 282 3.45 -27.15 7.23
C LYS A 282 3.80 -25.78 7.84
N PRO A 283 4.05 -24.77 7.03
CA PRO A 283 4.14 -23.40 7.51
C PRO A 283 2.76 -22.96 8.06
N ASN A 284 2.80 -22.14 9.11
CA ASN A 284 1.61 -21.55 9.74
C ASN A 284 1.31 -20.19 9.13
#